data_253217e676a3cdb1d4d62c238c41a196
#
_entry.id   253217e676a3cdb1d4d62c238c41a196
#
_cell.length_a   1.000
_cell.length_b   1.000
_cell.length_c   1.000
_cell.angle_alpha   90.00
_cell.angle_beta   90.00
_cell.angle_gamma   90.00
#
_symmetry.space_group_name_H-M   'P 1'
#
loop_
_entity.id
_entity.type
_entity.pdbx_description
1 polymer ?
#
loop_
_entity_poly.entity_id
_entity_poly.type
_entity_poly.pdbx_seq_one_letter_code
_entity_poly.pdbx_strand_id
1 'polypeptide(L)'
;MSHQQAAWQATPGGAQSWFDRDALSQACIGRDAAEQFLQPLASRGADIAHAEALSAEAAALVLGVQAVFTRTQFTTGTLPNSPLGRKAAHSFNAMRAGDILLISTPFAVPSETITRTTHGSPWNYDAQVPLILWGGPFKPGTYATPCQPIDLEPTLAALLGLTQSSEAQGKPLTESIR
;
A
#
# COMPACT_ATOMS: atom_id res chain seq x y z
N MET A 1 17.14 -25.39 0.97
CA MET A 1 17.06 -23.92 1.15
C MET A 1 16.64 -23.33 -0.17
N SER A 2 15.54 -22.53 -0.20
CA SER A 2 15.11 -21.91 -1.44
C SER A 2 16.08 -20.78 -1.84
N HIS A 3 16.20 -20.46 -3.12
CA HIS A 3 17.02 -19.35 -3.61
C HIS A 3 16.74 -18.02 -2.89
N GLN A 4 15.56 -17.85 -2.37
CA GLN A 4 15.16 -16.70 -1.55
C GLN A 4 15.95 -16.60 -0.24
N GLN A 5 16.11 -17.71 0.51
CA GLN A 5 16.86 -17.70 1.77
C GLN A 5 18.36 -17.35 1.56
N ALA A 6 18.95 -17.76 0.44
CA ALA A 6 20.34 -17.46 0.14
C ALA A 6 20.58 -15.95 -0.14
N ALA A 7 19.68 -15.27 -0.83
CA ALA A 7 19.77 -13.84 -1.07
C ALA A 7 19.68 -13.02 0.23
N TRP A 8 18.91 -13.48 1.20
CA TRP A 8 18.72 -12.82 2.49
C TRP A 8 19.92 -12.94 3.42
N GLN A 9 20.64 -14.04 3.37
CA GLN A 9 21.83 -14.27 4.19
C GLN A 9 23.05 -13.46 3.74
N ALA A 10 23.03 -12.93 2.53
CA ALA A 10 24.12 -12.15 1.97
C ALA A 10 24.11 -10.66 2.35
N THR A 11 23.04 -10.17 3.00
CA THR A 11 22.93 -8.77 3.39
C THR A 11 23.62 -8.52 4.73
N PRO A 12 24.56 -7.56 4.84
CA PRO A 12 25.29 -7.30 6.10
C PRO A 12 24.32 -6.96 7.25
N GLY A 13 24.60 -7.53 8.42
CA GLY A 13 23.74 -7.52 9.60
C GLY A 13 23.09 -6.18 9.91
N GLY A 14 21.81 -6.20 10.12
CA GLY A 14 20.92 -5.06 10.36
C GLY A 14 19.81 -4.94 9.31
N ALA A 15 20.10 -5.17 8.06
CA ALA A 15 19.06 -5.27 7.02
C ALA A 15 18.21 -6.54 7.15
N GLN A 16 18.71 -7.56 7.86
CA GLN A 16 18.00 -8.84 8.01
C GLN A 16 16.64 -8.73 8.69
N SER A 17 16.48 -7.84 9.66
CA SER A 17 15.20 -7.66 10.36
C SER A 17 14.10 -7.02 9.49
N TRP A 18 14.49 -6.23 8.50
CA TRP A 18 13.58 -5.59 7.54
C TRP A 18 13.03 -6.58 6.54
N PHE A 19 13.79 -7.59 6.31
CA PHE A 19 13.52 -8.59 5.32
C PHE A 19 13.14 -9.91 5.96
N ASP A 20 12.81 -9.89 7.25
CA ASP A 20 12.17 -11.03 7.86
C ASP A 20 10.93 -11.37 7.02
N ARG A 21 10.77 -12.63 6.75
CA ARG A 21 9.71 -13.20 5.91
C ARG A 21 8.31 -12.82 6.40
N ASP A 22 8.15 -12.69 7.70
CA ASP A 22 6.92 -12.21 8.33
C ASP A 22 6.70 -10.71 8.11
N ALA A 23 7.76 -9.92 8.02
CA ALA A 23 7.71 -8.49 7.70
C ALA A 23 7.34 -8.25 6.22
N LEU A 24 7.79 -9.10 5.29
CA LEU A 24 7.36 -9.07 3.89
C LEU A 24 5.89 -9.48 3.73
N SER A 25 5.42 -10.41 4.56
CA SER A 25 4.02 -10.83 4.53
C SER A 25 3.07 -9.77 5.07
N GLN A 26 3.53 -8.86 5.89
CA GLN A 26 2.72 -7.80 6.48
C GLN A 26 2.64 -6.51 5.65
N ALA A 27 3.35 -6.41 4.53
CA ALA A 27 3.35 -5.31 3.55
C ALA A 27 3.49 -3.88 4.12
N CYS A 28 3.46 -3.72 5.43
CA CYS A 28 3.69 -2.50 6.19
C CYS A 28 4.43 -2.87 7.46
N ILE A 29 5.74 -2.75 7.46
CA ILE A 29 6.50 -2.73 8.70
C ILE A 29 6.02 -1.49 9.46
N GLY A 30 5.44 -1.70 10.63
CA GLY A 30 4.97 -0.62 11.46
C GLY A 30 6.09 0.40 11.71
N ARG A 31 5.72 1.68 11.81
CA ARG A 31 6.65 2.79 12.06
C ARG A 31 7.64 2.48 13.18
N ASP A 32 7.16 1.85 14.26
CA ASP A 32 7.96 1.56 15.45
C ASP A 32 9.12 0.59 15.15
N ALA A 33 8.90 -0.41 14.30
CA ALA A 33 9.95 -1.34 13.89
C ALA A 33 10.96 -0.66 12.97
N ALA A 34 10.48 0.20 12.06
CA ALA A 34 11.32 1.00 11.20
C ALA A 34 12.16 2.01 11.99
N GLU A 35 11.55 2.72 12.93
CA GLU A 35 12.25 3.66 13.80
C GLU A 35 13.29 2.97 14.68
N GLN A 36 13.01 1.78 15.22
CA GLN A 36 14.00 1.00 15.99
C GLN A 36 15.22 0.60 15.17
N PHE A 37 15.06 0.44 13.86
CA PHE A 37 16.16 0.07 12.98
C PHE A 37 16.92 1.29 12.45
N LEU A 38 16.22 2.32 11.99
CA LEU A 38 16.84 3.50 11.37
C LEU A 38 17.41 4.48 12.39
N GLN A 39 16.84 4.60 13.58
CA GLN A 39 17.37 5.45 14.64
C GLN A 39 18.84 5.14 14.99
N PRO A 40 19.26 3.88 15.17
CA PRO A 40 20.65 3.55 15.38
C PRO A 40 21.55 3.90 14.20
N LEU A 41 21.04 3.88 12.96
CA LEU A 41 21.77 4.29 11.77
C LEU A 41 21.92 5.82 11.72
N ALA A 42 20.84 6.55 11.97
CA ALA A 42 20.86 8.01 12.03
C ALA A 42 21.80 8.53 13.15
N SER A 43 21.77 7.91 14.33
CA SER A 43 22.65 8.26 15.45
C SER A 43 24.14 8.00 15.17
N ARG A 44 24.44 7.14 14.18
CA ARG A 44 25.81 6.89 13.70
C ARG A 44 26.20 7.78 12.52
N GLY A 45 25.39 8.80 12.19
CA GLY A 45 25.62 9.70 11.06
C GLY A 45 25.30 9.09 9.69
N ALA A 46 24.57 7.99 9.67
CA ALA A 46 24.11 7.40 8.40
C ALA A 46 23.02 8.28 7.77
N ASP A 47 23.11 8.51 6.49
CA ASP A 47 22.07 9.16 5.70
C ASP A 47 20.90 8.18 5.53
N ILE A 48 19.75 8.53 6.10
CA ILE A 48 18.53 7.71 6.04
C ILE A 48 18.08 7.50 4.60
N ALA A 49 18.12 8.53 3.76
CA ALA A 49 17.72 8.41 2.36
C ALA A 49 18.63 7.44 1.59
N HIS A 50 19.93 7.44 1.92
CA HIS A 50 20.85 6.46 1.35
C HIS A 50 20.59 5.04 1.85
N ALA A 51 20.30 4.87 3.13
CA ALA A 51 19.93 3.56 3.69
C ALA A 51 18.63 3.02 3.08
N GLU A 52 17.60 3.86 2.90
CA GLU A 52 16.37 3.52 2.20
C GLU A 52 16.65 3.10 0.75
N ALA A 53 17.50 3.83 0.02
CA ALA A 53 17.84 3.53 -1.37
C ALA A 53 18.53 2.17 -1.49
N LEU A 54 19.55 1.89 -0.67
CA LEU A 54 20.23 0.60 -0.66
C LEU A 54 19.27 -0.55 -0.32
N SER A 55 18.39 -0.32 0.65
CA SER A 55 17.37 -1.31 1.03
C SER A 55 16.37 -1.56 -0.10
N ALA A 56 15.97 -0.51 -0.80
CA ALA A 56 15.08 -0.63 -1.95
C ALA A 56 15.73 -1.37 -3.12
N GLU A 57 17.01 -1.10 -3.41
CA GLU A 57 17.79 -1.85 -4.41
C GLU A 57 17.88 -3.33 -4.06
N ALA A 58 18.20 -3.66 -2.82
CA ALA A 58 18.26 -5.05 -2.36
C ALA A 58 16.89 -5.74 -2.45
N ALA A 59 15.83 -5.05 -2.05
CA ALA A 59 14.47 -5.57 -2.11
C ALA A 59 13.98 -5.80 -3.55
N ALA A 60 14.38 -4.95 -4.49
CA ALA A 60 14.02 -5.10 -5.91
C ALA A 60 14.61 -6.35 -6.56
N LEU A 61 15.66 -6.94 -5.99
CA LEU A 61 16.25 -8.20 -6.43
C LEU A 61 15.51 -9.44 -5.92
N VAL A 62 14.57 -9.28 -5.00
CA VAL A 62 13.82 -10.39 -4.44
C VAL A 62 12.79 -10.89 -5.42
N LEU A 63 12.78 -12.20 -5.67
CA LEU A 63 11.79 -12.82 -6.55
C LEU A 63 10.38 -12.57 -6.02
N GLY A 64 9.50 -12.06 -6.87
CA GLY A 64 8.12 -11.74 -6.51
C GLY A 64 7.91 -10.28 -6.12
N VAL A 65 8.95 -9.45 -6.10
CA VAL A 65 8.84 -7.99 -5.96
C VAL A 65 8.79 -7.35 -7.34
N GLN A 66 7.76 -6.53 -7.56
CA GLN A 66 7.54 -5.79 -8.81
C GLN A 66 8.04 -4.36 -8.74
N ALA A 67 7.85 -3.72 -7.61
CA ALA A 67 8.28 -2.35 -7.38
C ALA A 67 8.57 -2.11 -5.91
N VAL A 68 9.48 -1.17 -5.66
CA VAL A 68 9.84 -0.72 -4.32
C VAL A 68 9.81 0.80 -4.32
N PHE A 69 9.19 1.39 -3.31
CA PHE A 69 9.17 2.84 -3.10
C PHE A 69 9.67 3.15 -1.71
N THR A 70 10.41 4.25 -1.57
CA THR A 70 10.96 4.68 -0.28
C THR A 70 10.13 5.81 0.35
N ARG A 71 10.16 5.93 1.66
CA ARG A 71 9.54 7.06 2.38
C ARG A 71 10.06 8.39 1.86
N THR A 72 11.36 8.50 1.61
CA THR A 72 11.97 9.71 1.04
C THR A 72 11.31 10.09 -0.28
N GLN A 73 11.05 9.14 -1.18
CA GLN A 73 10.34 9.43 -2.44
C GLN A 73 8.93 9.99 -2.21
N PHE A 74 8.20 9.46 -1.21
CA PHE A 74 6.86 9.97 -0.88
C PHE A 74 6.91 11.39 -0.31
N THR A 75 7.82 11.65 0.61
CA THR A 75 7.89 12.94 1.33
C THR A 75 8.48 14.06 0.50
N THR A 76 9.36 13.74 -0.46
CA THR A 76 9.96 14.72 -1.38
C THR A 76 9.20 14.86 -2.70
N GLY A 77 8.17 14.05 -2.92
CA GLY A 77 7.39 14.07 -4.17
C GLY A 77 8.14 13.53 -5.39
N THR A 78 9.17 12.71 -5.19
CA THR A 78 10.00 12.15 -6.26
C THR A 78 9.55 10.76 -6.71
N LEU A 79 8.34 10.35 -6.36
CA LEU A 79 7.75 9.10 -6.84
C LEU A 79 7.67 9.08 -8.39
N PRO A 80 7.96 7.92 -9.00
CA PRO A 80 7.77 7.75 -10.43
C PRO A 80 6.31 8.04 -10.84
N ASN A 81 6.11 8.83 -11.88
CA ASN A 81 4.78 9.10 -12.43
C ASN A 81 4.27 7.88 -13.25
N SER A 82 4.13 6.76 -12.57
CA SER A 82 3.61 5.50 -13.12
C SER A 82 2.25 5.16 -12.50
N PRO A 83 1.46 4.26 -13.09
CA PRO A 83 0.23 3.80 -12.46
C PRO A 83 0.44 3.23 -11.05
N LEU A 84 1.52 2.48 -10.83
CA LEU A 84 1.86 1.94 -9.51
C LEU A 84 2.31 3.04 -8.55
N GLY A 85 3.13 3.99 -8.99
CA GLY A 85 3.54 5.13 -8.18
C GLY A 85 2.36 5.97 -7.69
N ARG A 86 1.37 6.23 -8.56
CA ARG A 86 0.14 6.92 -8.17
C ARG A 86 -0.69 6.15 -7.13
N LYS A 87 -0.86 4.83 -7.33
CA LYS A 87 -1.57 3.99 -6.35
C LYS A 87 -0.84 3.93 -5.02
N ALA A 88 0.49 3.83 -5.06
CA ALA A 88 1.33 3.88 -3.87
C ALA A 88 1.18 5.21 -3.12
N ALA A 89 1.17 6.35 -3.84
CA ALA A 89 0.96 7.66 -3.24
C ALA A 89 -0.37 7.78 -2.50
N HIS A 90 -1.45 7.22 -3.05
CA HIS A 90 -2.76 7.19 -2.39
C HIS A 90 -2.81 6.30 -1.14
N SER A 91 -1.91 5.35 -1.03
CA SER A 91 -1.82 4.44 0.13
C SER A 91 -0.88 4.95 1.22
N PHE A 92 -0.07 5.97 0.93
CA PHE A 92 0.93 6.48 1.85
C PHE A 92 0.32 7.39 2.92
N ASN A 93 0.70 7.15 4.17
CA ASN A 93 0.44 8.04 5.28
C ASN A 93 1.72 8.21 6.10
N ALA A 94 2.23 9.44 6.20
CA ALA A 94 3.51 9.72 6.83
C ALA A 94 3.61 9.29 8.31
N MET A 95 2.46 9.18 9.00
CA MET A 95 2.40 8.79 10.41
C MET A 95 2.31 7.28 10.63
N ARG A 96 1.98 6.51 9.58
CA ARG A 96 1.62 5.09 9.70
C ARG A 96 2.34 4.17 8.71
N ALA A 97 2.91 4.73 7.65
CA ALA A 97 3.64 3.96 6.66
C ALA A 97 5.07 3.65 7.14
N GLY A 98 5.60 2.53 6.72
CA GLY A 98 7.01 2.18 6.87
C GLY A 98 7.92 3.00 5.95
N ASP A 99 9.21 2.75 6.00
CA ASP A 99 10.21 3.47 5.20
C ASP A 99 10.34 2.92 3.78
N ILE A 100 9.92 1.68 3.58
CA ILE A 100 9.91 1.02 2.27
C ILE A 100 8.56 0.39 2.03
N LEU A 101 7.95 0.71 0.89
CA LEU A 101 6.75 0.07 0.38
C LEU A 101 7.12 -0.92 -0.73
N LEU A 102 6.79 -2.19 -0.50
CA LEU A 102 6.98 -3.27 -1.48
C LEU A 102 5.67 -3.54 -2.23
N ILE A 103 5.76 -3.67 -3.53
CA ILE A 103 4.66 -4.14 -4.35
C ILE A 103 5.06 -5.48 -4.97
N SER A 104 4.29 -6.50 -4.68
CA SER A 104 4.49 -7.84 -5.25
C SER A 104 4.11 -7.88 -6.73
N THR A 105 4.71 -8.82 -7.46
CA THR A 105 4.27 -9.14 -8.83
C THR A 105 2.81 -9.59 -8.85
N PRO A 106 2.10 -9.44 -9.98
CA PRO A 106 0.74 -9.93 -10.10
C PRO A 106 0.65 -11.43 -9.74
N PHE A 107 -0.43 -11.79 -9.04
CA PHE A 107 -0.72 -13.17 -8.63
C PHE A 107 0.32 -13.81 -7.70
N ALA A 108 1.24 -13.02 -7.15
CA ALA A 108 2.19 -13.47 -6.14
C ALA A 108 1.68 -13.12 -4.74
N VAL A 109 1.66 -14.11 -3.87
CA VAL A 109 1.37 -13.95 -2.44
C VAL A 109 2.63 -14.31 -1.67
N PRO A 110 3.26 -13.36 -0.97
CA PRO A 110 4.42 -13.66 -0.13
C PRO A 110 3.97 -14.42 1.12
N SER A 111 3.84 -15.73 1.03
CA SER A 111 3.40 -16.58 2.14
C SER A 111 4.10 -17.93 2.13
N GLU A 112 4.50 -18.37 3.31
CA GLU A 112 4.97 -19.76 3.56
C GLU A 112 3.82 -20.72 3.84
N THR A 113 2.65 -20.19 4.17
CA THR A 113 1.50 -21.00 4.54
C THR A 113 0.74 -21.46 3.30
N ILE A 114 -0.02 -22.54 3.49
CA ILE A 114 -0.91 -23.09 2.44
C ILE A 114 -2.07 -22.12 2.13
N THR A 115 -2.31 -21.13 2.98
CA THR A 115 -3.30 -20.08 2.76
C THR A 115 -2.84 -19.20 1.62
N ARG A 116 -3.52 -19.31 0.46
CA ARG A 116 -3.10 -18.71 -0.81
C ARG A 116 -3.98 -17.53 -1.22
N THR A 117 -4.64 -16.90 -0.26
CA THR A 117 -5.50 -15.75 -0.51
C THR A 117 -5.08 -14.58 0.36
N THR A 118 -5.00 -13.41 -0.26
CA THR A 118 -4.74 -12.14 0.41
C THR A 118 -5.46 -11.02 -0.33
N HIS A 119 -5.38 -9.82 0.17
CA HIS A 119 -5.97 -8.61 -0.41
C HIS A 119 -5.00 -7.44 -0.25
N GLY A 120 -5.36 -6.28 -0.83
CA GLY A 120 -4.61 -5.03 -0.65
C GLY A 120 -3.52 -4.81 -1.70
N SER A 121 -3.49 -5.61 -2.77
CA SER A 121 -2.56 -5.35 -3.87
C SER A 121 -3.07 -4.23 -4.80
N PRO A 122 -2.19 -3.50 -5.51
CA PRO A 122 -2.61 -2.46 -6.44
C PRO A 122 -3.11 -2.99 -7.79
N TRP A 123 -3.17 -4.31 -7.97
CA TRP A 123 -3.54 -4.93 -9.24
C TRP A 123 -5.05 -4.88 -9.48
N ASN A 124 -5.45 -4.83 -10.76
CA ASN A 124 -6.85 -4.63 -11.11
C ASN A 124 -7.77 -5.72 -10.57
N TYR A 125 -7.32 -6.97 -10.51
CA TYR A 125 -8.12 -8.06 -9.97
C TYR A 125 -8.44 -7.92 -8.48
N ASP A 126 -7.67 -7.11 -7.76
CA ASP A 126 -7.83 -6.83 -6.33
C ASP A 126 -8.42 -5.41 -6.09
N ALA A 127 -8.16 -4.49 -7.01
CA ALA A 127 -8.59 -3.10 -6.91
C ALA A 127 -9.96 -2.84 -7.57
N GLN A 128 -10.39 -3.67 -8.52
CA GLN A 128 -11.69 -3.55 -9.18
C GLN A 128 -12.69 -4.52 -8.56
N VAL A 129 -13.55 -3.99 -7.71
CA VAL A 129 -14.58 -4.75 -6.99
C VAL A 129 -15.96 -4.15 -7.23
N PRO A 130 -17.04 -4.95 -7.18
CA PRO A 130 -18.39 -4.40 -7.29
C PRO A 130 -18.72 -3.57 -6.04
N LEU A 131 -19.38 -2.43 -6.24
CA LEU A 131 -20.06 -1.68 -5.18
C LEU A 131 -21.54 -2.03 -5.22
N ILE A 132 -22.04 -2.64 -4.14
CA ILE A 132 -23.43 -3.05 -4.00
C ILE A 132 -24.10 -2.18 -2.93
N LEU A 133 -25.11 -1.40 -3.31
CA LEU A 133 -25.90 -0.60 -2.40
C LEU A 133 -27.32 -1.20 -2.34
N TRP A 134 -27.82 -1.46 -1.14
CA TRP A 134 -29.14 -2.06 -0.96
C TRP A 134 -29.95 -1.31 0.09
N GLY A 135 -31.23 -1.07 -0.22
CA GLY A 135 -32.16 -0.40 0.69
C GLY A 135 -33.13 0.52 -0.03
N GLY A 136 -34.13 1.00 0.69
CA GLY A 136 -35.24 1.83 0.16
C GLY A 136 -34.81 3.11 -0.58
N PRO A 137 -33.75 3.83 -0.15
CA PRO A 137 -33.29 5.05 -0.81
C PRO A 137 -32.67 4.83 -2.19
N PHE A 138 -32.26 3.60 -2.51
CA PHE A 138 -31.57 3.33 -3.77
C PHE A 138 -32.53 2.94 -4.89
N LYS A 139 -32.22 3.37 -6.09
CA LYS A 139 -32.93 2.94 -7.32
C LYS A 139 -32.38 1.56 -7.73
N PRO A 140 -33.25 0.57 -7.94
CA PRO A 140 -32.83 -0.70 -8.52
C PRO A 140 -32.20 -0.49 -9.89
N GLY A 141 -31.01 -1.07 -10.12
CA GLY A 141 -30.33 -0.97 -11.41
C GLY A 141 -28.88 -1.44 -11.34
N THR A 142 -28.25 -1.49 -12.51
CA THR A 142 -26.82 -1.68 -12.66
C THR A 142 -26.26 -0.42 -13.32
N TYR A 143 -25.28 0.19 -12.70
CA TYR A 143 -24.69 1.44 -13.12
C TYR A 143 -23.25 1.18 -13.58
N ALA A 144 -22.90 1.66 -14.76
CA ALA A 144 -21.58 1.46 -15.35
C ALA A 144 -20.60 2.63 -15.11
N THR A 145 -21.09 3.71 -14.49
CA THR A 145 -20.25 4.86 -14.14
C THR A 145 -19.16 4.42 -13.15
N PRO A 146 -17.88 4.66 -13.45
CA PRO A 146 -16.80 4.34 -12.52
C PRO A 146 -16.99 5.04 -11.18
N CYS A 147 -16.90 4.28 -10.10
CA CYS A 147 -16.97 4.79 -8.73
C CYS A 147 -15.80 4.25 -7.90
N GLN A 148 -15.59 4.86 -6.75
CA GLN A 148 -14.52 4.52 -5.82
C GLN A 148 -15.07 4.41 -4.40
N PRO A 149 -14.41 3.69 -3.48
CA PRO A 149 -14.84 3.61 -2.08
C PRO A 149 -14.99 4.99 -1.40
N ILE A 150 -14.20 5.97 -1.81
CA ILE A 150 -14.30 7.36 -1.31
C ILE A 150 -15.63 8.05 -1.69
N ASP A 151 -16.36 7.54 -2.67
CA ASP A 151 -17.67 8.09 -3.08
C ASP A 151 -18.80 7.67 -2.12
N LEU A 152 -18.54 6.72 -1.23
CA LEU A 152 -19.54 6.20 -0.31
C LEU A 152 -19.94 7.23 0.74
N GLU A 153 -18.98 7.92 1.35
CA GLU A 153 -19.26 8.96 2.36
C GLU A 153 -20.17 10.07 1.80
N PRO A 154 -19.82 10.75 0.70
CA PRO A 154 -20.68 11.80 0.16
C PRO A 154 -22.03 11.27 -0.33
N THR A 155 -22.12 10.01 -0.77
CA THR A 155 -23.39 9.39 -1.12
C THR A 155 -24.29 9.23 0.09
N LEU A 156 -23.75 8.75 1.21
CA LEU A 156 -24.51 8.61 2.46
C LEU A 156 -24.88 9.98 3.05
N ALA A 157 -23.99 10.96 3.01
CA ALA A 157 -24.29 12.32 3.43
C ALA A 157 -25.46 12.91 2.64
N ALA A 158 -25.46 12.76 1.32
CA ALA A 158 -26.55 13.20 0.46
C ALA A 158 -27.87 12.51 0.81
N LEU A 159 -27.86 11.20 1.05
CA LEU A 159 -29.05 10.42 1.44
C LEU A 159 -29.64 10.87 2.79
N LEU A 160 -28.78 11.26 3.71
CA LEU A 160 -29.18 11.66 5.07
C LEU A 160 -29.46 13.17 5.18
N GLY A 161 -29.31 13.93 4.10
CA GLY A 161 -29.44 15.38 4.11
C GLY A 161 -28.38 16.09 4.95
N LEU A 162 -27.21 15.46 5.08
CA LEU A 162 -26.08 15.98 5.84
C LEU A 162 -25.11 16.74 4.92
N THR A 163 -24.39 17.69 5.51
CA THR A 163 -23.27 18.31 4.81
C THR A 163 -22.13 17.30 4.70
N GLN A 164 -21.56 17.19 3.50
CA GLN A 164 -20.37 16.37 3.26
C GLN A 164 -19.21 16.86 4.14
N SER A 165 -18.37 15.93 4.61
CA SER A 165 -17.15 16.27 5.34
C SER A 165 -16.22 17.12 4.48
N SER A 166 -15.54 18.09 5.10
CA SER A 166 -14.50 18.90 4.42
C SER A 166 -13.31 18.07 3.92
N GLU A 167 -13.10 16.91 4.52
CA GLU A 167 -12.03 15.97 4.15
C GLU A 167 -12.45 14.96 3.07
N ALA A 168 -13.74 14.90 2.73
CA ALA A 168 -14.22 13.98 1.71
C ALA A 168 -13.81 14.43 0.32
N GLN A 169 -13.14 13.55 -0.41
CA GLN A 169 -12.63 13.78 -1.77
C GLN A 169 -13.48 13.11 -2.84
N GLY A 170 -14.44 12.28 -2.43
CA GLY A 170 -15.35 11.58 -3.32
C GLY A 170 -16.52 12.47 -3.79
N LYS A 171 -17.37 11.89 -4.61
CA LYS A 171 -18.59 12.50 -5.14
C LYS A 171 -19.80 11.62 -4.88
N PRO A 172 -20.98 12.16 -4.61
CA PRO A 172 -22.18 11.36 -4.40
C PRO A 172 -22.59 10.63 -5.69
N LEU A 173 -22.98 9.37 -5.55
CA LEU A 173 -23.46 8.51 -6.63
C LEU A 173 -24.95 8.80 -6.90
N THR A 174 -25.26 10.01 -7.36
CA THR A 174 -26.62 10.54 -7.50
C THR A 174 -27.52 9.74 -8.45
N GLU A 175 -26.92 9.06 -9.43
CA GLU A 175 -27.67 8.21 -10.36
C GLU A 175 -28.35 7.02 -9.66
N SER A 176 -27.76 6.54 -8.55
CA SER A 176 -28.26 5.41 -7.77
C SER A 176 -29.23 5.79 -6.66
N ILE A 177 -29.45 7.09 -6.40
CA ILE A 177 -30.30 7.61 -5.31
C ILE A 177 -31.68 8.00 -5.86
N ARG A 178 -32.75 7.78 -5.06
CA ARG A 178 -34.13 8.20 -5.37
C ARG A 178 -34.37 9.66 -5.04
#